data_4773deb3230041fd528a099f6338a20d
#
_entry.id   4773deb3230041fd528a099f6338a20d
#
_cell.length_a   1.000
_cell.length_b   1.000
_cell.length_c   1.000
_cell.angle_alpha   90.00
_cell.angle_beta   90.00
_cell.angle_gamma   90.00
#
_symmetry.space_group_name_H-M   'P 1'
#
loop_
_entity.id
_entity.type
_entity.pdbx_description
1 polymer ?
#
loop_
_entity_poly.entity_id
_entity_poly.type
_entity_poly.pdbx_seq_one_letter_code
_entity_poly.pdbx_strand_id
1 'polypeptide(L)'
;MTRLDTARSGKCSSGKISSRIRAYLATGVCVALLPSAVIGQEVTADAAPEATQEQARRPNANDVLDSTPWSVMAFRGWSNYHTLGRTVRFIWDYAGEDVYGADVTYTISPNTGFGGWFDRNLAARFQVGGKINMRAQPTGVWIPEASVYFALRWRRLPWNHIVATTFSMGEGLSIVSDVPDVEILTTEVGGTSRLLNYWMMEMTLAVPSLPYLQLVGRIHHRSGAFGLFGDAQESGSNTVGLGVRWHM
;
A
#
# COMPACT_ATOMS: atom_id res chain seq x y z
N MET A 1 -74.65 -9.60 -16.28
CA MET A 1 -74.43 -11.02 -16.64
C MET A 1 -72.97 -11.29 -16.60
N THR A 2 -72.55 -11.86 -15.48
CA THR A 2 -71.91 -13.20 -15.33
C THR A 2 -70.47 -13.23 -15.88
N ARG A 3 -69.43 -13.57 -15.22
CA ARG A 3 -69.17 -14.54 -14.12
C ARG A 3 -67.82 -14.25 -13.48
N LEU A 4 -67.75 -14.45 -12.18
CA LEU A 4 -66.62 -14.82 -11.36
C LEU A 4 -65.90 -16.08 -11.84
N ASP A 5 -64.61 -16.17 -11.54
CA ASP A 5 -63.87 -17.36 -11.07
C ASP A 5 -62.39 -17.22 -11.44
N THR A 6 -61.38 -17.48 -10.68
CA THR A 6 -61.16 -18.24 -9.46
C THR A 6 -59.74 -17.91 -8.94
N ALA A 7 -59.62 -17.79 -7.65
CA ALA A 7 -58.34 -17.71 -6.94
C ALA A 7 -57.51 -18.99 -7.17
N ARG A 8 -56.22 -18.82 -7.48
CA ARG A 8 -55.22 -19.89 -7.36
C ARG A 8 -54.18 -19.51 -6.31
N SER A 9 -54.37 -20.07 -5.15
CA SER A 9 -53.41 -20.18 -4.06
C SER A 9 -52.13 -20.86 -4.54
N GLY A 10 -51.05 -20.10 -4.69
CA GLY A 10 -49.73 -20.65 -4.89
C GLY A 10 -49.01 -20.76 -3.54
N LYS A 11 -48.81 -21.98 -3.07
CA LYS A 11 -48.04 -22.32 -1.88
C LYS A 11 -46.62 -21.77 -1.99
N CYS A 12 -46.27 -20.88 -1.07
CA CYS A 12 -44.90 -20.47 -0.84
C CYS A 12 -44.11 -21.66 -0.28
N SER A 13 -43.25 -22.24 -1.10
CA SER A 13 -42.31 -23.27 -0.70
C SER A 13 -41.19 -22.62 0.09
N SER A 14 -41.16 -22.86 1.39
CA SER A 14 -40.09 -22.55 2.29
C SER A 14 -38.83 -23.33 1.89
N GLY A 15 -38.01 -22.73 1.00
CA GLY A 15 -36.69 -23.22 0.70
C GLY A 15 -35.74 -22.90 1.87
N LYS A 16 -35.32 -23.96 2.58
CA LYS A 16 -34.27 -23.88 3.59
C LYS A 16 -33.00 -23.34 2.94
N ILE A 17 -32.67 -22.10 3.27
CA ILE A 17 -31.35 -21.51 2.96
C ILE A 17 -30.35 -22.20 3.88
N SER A 18 -29.62 -23.14 3.32
CA SER A 18 -28.46 -23.77 3.95
C SER A 18 -27.37 -22.68 4.13
N SER A 19 -27.19 -22.23 5.36
CA SER A 19 -26.10 -21.36 5.79
C SER A 19 -24.77 -22.12 5.66
N ARG A 20 -24.16 -22.11 4.50
CA ARG A 20 -22.74 -22.42 4.35
C ARG A 20 -21.94 -21.15 4.66
N ILE A 21 -21.69 -20.93 5.93
CA ILE A 21 -20.63 -20.02 6.39
C ILE A 21 -19.31 -20.61 5.90
N ARG A 22 -18.81 -20.10 4.78
CA ARG A 22 -17.42 -20.31 4.39
C ARG A 22 -16.60 -19.32 5.20
N ALA A 23 -15.99 -19.85 6.27
CA ALA A 23 -14.90 -19.17 6.94
C ALA A 23 -13.75 -19.00 5.93
N TYR A 24 -13.58 -17.81 5.39
CA TYR A 24 -12.36 -17.44 4.71
C TYR A 24 -11.32 -17.20 5.81
N LEU A 25 -10.48 -18.19 6.02
CA LEU A 25 -9.25 -18.06 6.77
C LEU A 25 -8.46 -16.88 6.19
N ALA A 26 -8.25 -15.87 7.01
CA ALA A 26 -7.26 -14.84 6.77
C ALA A 26 -5.92 -15.54 6.59
N THR A 27 -5.43 -15.62 5.37
CA THR A 27 -4.08 -16.05 5.08
C THR A 27 -3.13 -14.97 5.56
N GLY A 28 -2.81 -15.03 6.84
CA GLY A 28 -1.66 -14.33 7.41
C GLY A 28 -0.42 -14.82 6.67
N VAL A 29 0.29 -13.91 6.04
CA VAL A 29 1.61 -14.16 5.49
C VAL A 29 2.54 -14.39 6.68
N CYS A 30 2.69 -15.66 7.11
CA CYS A 30 3.77 -16.08 7.99
C CYS A 30 5.08 -15.98 7.20
N VAL A 31 5.81 -14.90 7.40
CA VAL A 31 7.23 -14.86 7.04
C VAL A 31 7.96 -15.75 8.04
N ALA A 32 8.30 -16.95 7.62
CA ALA A 32 9.13 -17.86 8.41
C ALA A 32 10.53 -17.26 8.54
N LEU A 33 10.85 -16.73 9.70
CA LEU A 33 12.21 -16.36 10.10
C LEU A 33 12.97 -17.65 10.40
N LEU A 34 13.84 -18.09 9.50
CA LEU A 34 14.82 -19.12 9.77
C LEU A 34 15.96 -18.54 10.64
N PRO A 35 16.33 -19.16 11.75
CA PRO A 35 17.49 -18.74 12.51
C PRO A 35 18.76 -19.18 11.77
N SER A 36 19.58 -18.22 11.32
CA SER A 36 20.92 -18.48 10.81
C SER A 36 21.84 -18.76 12.00
N ALA A 37 22.34 -19.98 12.10
CA ALA A 37 23.39 -20.35 13.01
C ALA A 37 24.68 -19.62 12.61
N VAL A 38 25.17 -18.77 13.50
CA VAL A 38 26.49 -18.12 13.39
C VAL A 38 27.53 -19.13 13.80
N ILE A 39 28.28 -19.69 12.83
CA ILE A 39 29.51 -20.40 13.08
C ILE A 39 30.61 -19.34 13.22
N GLY A 40 31.13 -19.17 14.41
CA GLY A 40 32.29 -18.32 14.67
C GLY A 40 33.53 -18.84 13.97
N GLN A 41 34.10 -18.07 13.07
CA GLN A 41 35.50 -18.19 12.64
C GLN A 41 36.27 -17.02 13.21
N GLU A 42 37.21 -17.33 14.09
CA GLU A 42 38.25 -16.41 14.52
C GLU A 42 39.17 -16.14 13.32
N VAL A 43 39.11 -14.93 12.78
CA VAL A 43 40.03 -14.45 11.75
C VAL A 43 41.06 -13.56 12.42
N THR A 44 42.31 -14.02 12.40
CA THR A 44 43.49 -13.26 12.78
C THR A 44 43.57 -11.93 12.03
N ALA A 45 43.86 -10.86 12.80
CA ALA A 45 43.98 -9.51 12.29
C ALA A 45 45.25 -9.33 11.45
N ASP A 46 45.14 -9.50 10.13
CA ASP A 46 46.12 -8.98 9.19
C ASP A 46 45.58 -7.76 8.49
N ALA A 47 46.47 -6.79 8.26
CA ALA A 47 46.18 -5.45 7.79
C ALA A 47 45.15 -5.37 6.65
N ALA A 48 43.99 -4.75 6.93
CA ALA A 48 42.95 -4.52 5.93
C ALA A 48 43.44 -3.57 4.84
N PRO A 49 43.26 -3.89 3.57
CA PRO A 49 43.68 -3.04 2.46
C PRO A 49 42.95 -1.70 2.48
N GLU A 50 43.62 -0.62 2.00
CA GLU A 50 43.13 0.77 1.98
C GLU A 50 41.71 0.96 1.40
N ALA A 51 41.28 0.07 0.51
CA ALA A 51 39.91 0.04 -0.03
C ALA A 51 38.84 -0.13 1.04
N THR A 52 39.14 -0.77 2.17
CA THR A 52 38.20 -0.95 3.29
C THR A 52 38.02 0.34 4.10
N GLN A 53 39.02 1.22 4.11
CA GLN A 53 38.95 2.49 4.84
C GLN A 53 38.17 3.56 4.07
N GLU A 54 38.20 3.54 2.73
CA GLU A 54 37.44 4.45 1.89
C GLU A 54 35.95 4.08 1.87
N GLN A 55 35.63 2.79 1.95
CA GLN A 55 34.26 2.29 2.08
C GLN A 55 33.63 2.65 3.45
N ALA A 56 34.43 2.77 4.52
CA ALA A 56 34.03 3.26 5.85
C ALA A 56 33.72 4.76 5.87
N ARG A 57 34.16 5.52 4.87
CA ARG A 57 33.93 6.98 4.77
C ARG A 57 32.62 7.37 4.08
N ARG A 58 32.00 6.47 3.32
CA ARG A 58 30.71 6.78 2.69
C ARG A 58 29.57 6.61 3.70
N PRO A 59 28.78 7.66 3.98
CA PRO A 59 27.63 7.51 4.85
C PRO A 59 26.73 6.41 4.28
N ASN A 60 26.30 5.50 5.14
CA ASN A 60 25.34 4.47 4.76
C ASN A 60 24.06 5.14 4.28
N ALA A 61 23.48 4.64 3.19
CA ALA A 61 22.22 5.15 2.65
C ALA A 61 21.12 5.28 3.72
N ASN A 62 21.12 4.38 4.71
CA ASN A 62 20.19 4.44 5.84
C ASN A 62 20.45 5.62 6.78
N ASP A 63 21.72 5.99 7.00
CA ASP A 63 22.09 7.10 7.89
C ASP A 63 21.66 8.44 7.26
N VAL A 64 21.82 8.57 5.94
CA VAL A 64 21.32 9.73 5.20
C VAL A 64 19.80 9.84 5.32
N LEU A 65 19.06 8.75 5.12
CA LEU A 65 17.61 8.73 5.24
C LEU A 65 17.13 8.99 6.68
N ASP A 66 17.92 8.64 7.70
CA ASP A 66 17.60 8.95 9.09
C ASP A 66 17.81 10.44 9.44
N SER A 67 18.71 11.12 8.74
CA SER A 67 18.95 12.58 8.91
C SER A 67 17.96 13.45 8.13
N THR A 68 17.17 12.86 7.21
CA THR A 68 16.20 13.54 6.35
C THR A 68 14.77 13.05 6.63
N PRO A 69 14.11 13.58 7.70
CA PRO A 69 12.82 13.03 8.14
C PRO A 69 11.67 13.31 7.17
N TRP A 70 11.76 14.37 6.38
CA TRP A 70 10.76 14.73 5.40
C TRP A 70 11.04 14.12 4.03
N SER A 71 9.99 13.79 3.31
CA SER A 71 10.09 13.46 1.89
C SER A 71 8.87 13.95 1.13
N VAL A 72 9.10 14.33 -0.12
CA VAL A 72 8.05 14.66 -1.09
C VAL A 72 8.13 13.70 -2.26
N MET A 73 6.99 13.38 -2.88
CA MET A 73 6.92 12.48 -4.01
C MET A 73 5.94 13.01 -5.06
N ALA A 74 6.33 12.93 -6.32
CA ALA A 74 5.41 13.02 -7.45
C ALA A 74 5.11 11.61 -7.96
N PHE A 75 3.85 11.35 -8.30
CA PHE A 75 3.35 10.00 -8.62
C PHE A 75 2.42 10.06 -9.82
N ARG A 76 2.54 9.08 -10.73
CA ARG A 76 1.54 8.75 -11.74
C ARG A 76 1.15 7.29 -11.61
N GLY A 77 -0.15 7.03 -11.62
CA GLY A 77 -0.69 5.67 -11.52
C GLY A 77 -1.78 5.41 -12.53
N TRP A 78 -2.13 4.15 -12.66
CA TRP A 78 -3.13 3.62 -13.56
C TRP A 78 -4.05 2.70 -12.77
N SER A 79 -5.36 2.93 -12.85
CA SER A 79 -6.33 2.11 -12.15
C SER A 79 -6.58 0.80 -12.86
N ASN A 80 -6.92 -0.22 -12.09
CA ASN A 80 -7.03 -1.61 -12.50
C ASN A 80 -8.39 -2.17 -12.07
N TYR A 81 -9.09 -2.90 -12.95
CA TYR A 81 -10.37 -3.56 -12.64
C TYR A 81 -10.24 -4.75 -11.69
N HIS A 82 -9.05 -5.28 -11.52
CA HIS A 82 -8.85 -6.46 -10.68
C HIS A 82 -8.86 -6.15 -9.19
N THR A 83 -9.22 -7.16 -8.39
CA THR A 83 -9.11 -7.12 -6.93
C THR A 83 -7.67 -6.90 -6.49
N LEU A 84 -7.47 -6.41 -5.25
CA LEU A 84 -6.15 -6.19 -4.67
C LEU A 84 -5.24 -7.42 -4.78
N GLY A 85 -5.77 -8.61 -4.49
CA GLY A 85 -5.01 -9.87 -4.55
C GLY A 85 -4.48 -10.20 -5.95
N ARG A 86 -5.19 -9.84 -7.02
CA ARG A 86 -4.71 -9.98 -8.41
C ARG A 86 -3.71 -8.89 -8.77
N THR A 87 -3.98 -7.66 -8.34
CA THR A 87 -3.10 -6.51 -8.55
C THR A 87 -1.70 -6.74 -7.94
N VAL A 88 -1.62 -7.26 -6.71
CA VAL A 88 -0.34 -7.60 -6.05
C VAL A 88 0.42 -8.71 -6.79
N ARG A 89 -0.29 -9.59 -7.51
CA ARG A 89 0.33 -10.61 -8.39
C ARG A 89 0.70 -10.09 -9.78
N PHE A 90 0.60 -8.77 -9.99
CA PHE A 90 0.84 -8.11 -11.28
C PHE A 90 -0.08 -8.59 -12.42
N ILE A 91 -1.30 -9.04 -12.07
CA ILE A 91 -2.35 -9.32 -13.05
C ILE A 91 -3.04 -7.99 -13.31
N TRP A 92 -3.02 -7.56 -14.58
CA TRP A 92 -3.35 -6.20 -14.97
C TRP A 92 -4.50 -6.14 -15.97
N ASP A 93 -5.45 -5.23 -15.72
CA ASP A 93 -6.53 -4.87 -16.64
C ASP A 93 -6.85 -3.39 -16.44
N TYR A 94 -6.34 -2.55 -17.36
CA TYR A 94 -6.41 -1.09 -17.23
C TYR A 94 -7.85 -0.58 -17.30
N ALA A 95 -8.25 0.18 -16.31
CA ALA A 95 -9.61 0.69 -16.16
C ALA A 95 -9.87 2.01 -16.89
N GLY A 96 -8.93 2.51 -17.69
CA GLY A 96 -9.07 3.78 -18.41
C GLY A 96 -8.87 5.01 -17.51
N GLU A 97 -8.56 4.86 -16.23
CA GLU A 97 -8.36 5.95 -15.30
C GLU A 97 -6.87 6.15 -15.00
N ASP A 98 -6.38 7.38 -15.21
CA ASP A 98 -5.04 7.82 -14.80
C ASP A 98 -5.12 8.59 -13.49
N VAL A 99 -4.14 8.38 -12.60
CA VAL A 99 -4.03 9.07 -11.31
C VAL A 99 -2.72 9.82 -11.24
N TYR A 100 -2.78 11.13 -11.01
CA TYR A 100 -1.63 11.98 -10.81
C TYR A 100 -1.63 12.51 -9.38
N GLY A 101 -0.51 12.44 -8.67
CA GLY A 101 -0.50 12.83 -7.28
C GLY A 101 0.81 13.37 -6.76
N ALA A 102 0.69 14.05 -5.63
CA ALA A 102 1.80 14.46 -4.80
C ALA A 102 1.60 13.96 -3.36
N ASP A 103 2.69 13.60 -2.72
CA ASP A 103 2.71 12.96 -1.41
C ASP A 103 3.79 13.62 -0.55
N VAL A 104 3.47 13.88 0.71
CA VAL A 104 4.42 14.37 1.72
C VAL A 104 4.42 13.39 2.87
N THR A 105 5.62 12.97 3.29
CA THR A 105 5.77 12.00 4.38
C THR A 105 6.77 12.52 5.41
N TYR A 106 6.48 12.31 6.67
CA TYR A 106 7.36 12.55 7.80
C TYR A 106 7.72 11.24 8.49
N THR A 107 9.00 10.97 8.66
CA THR A 107 9.53 9.79 9.37
C THR A 107 9.78 10.12 10.83
N ILE A 108 9.14 9.40 11.74
CA ILE A 108 9.35 9.56 13.18
C ILE A 108 10.75 9.07 13.54
N SER A 109 11.51 9.92 14.23
CA SER A 109 12.88 9.59 14.63
C SER A 109 12.94 8.34 15.51
N PRO A 110 13.88 7.41 15.25
CA PRO A 110 14.10 6.24 16.11
C PRO A 110 14.60 6.60 17.51
N ASN A 111 15.08 7.84 17.70
CA ASN A 111 15.54 8.32 19.00
C ASN A 111 14.40 8.71 19.94
N THR A 112 13.15 8.78 19.45
CA THR A 112 11.96 8.94 20.28
C THR A 112 11.54 7.59 20.88
N GLY A 113 10.87 7.60 22.04
CA GLY A 113 10.33 6.37 22.64
C GLY A 113 9.41 5.61 21.68
N PHE A 114 8.52 6.34 20.97
CA PHE A 114 7.59 5.78 20.02
C PHE A 114 8.30 5.24 18.76
N GLY A 115 9.08 6.06 18.05
CA GLY A 115 9.78 5.62 16.83
C GLY A 115 10.80 4.52 17.11
N GLY A 116 11.49 4.58 18.25
CA GLY A 116 12.44 3.56 18.69
C GLY A 116 11.78 2.21 19.01
N TRP A 117 10.52 2.20 19.44
CA TRP A 117 9.78 0.96 19.62
C TRP A 117 9.60 0.22 18.29
N PHE A 118 9.18 0.89 17.23
CA PHE A 118 9.04 0.29 15.89
C PHE A 118 10.39 -0.18 15.32
N ASP A 119 11.45 0.61 15.51
CA ASP A 119 12.79 0.23 15.04
C ASP A 119 13.31 -1.04 15.73
N ARG A 120 13.14 -1.14 17.04
CA ARG A 120 13.61 -2.31 17.83
C ARG A 120 12.79 -3.57 17.63
N ASN A 121 11.44 -3.43 17.55
CA ASN A 121 10.56 -4.60 17.54
C ASN A 121 10.18 -5.07 16.13
N LEU A 122 10.14 -4.16 15.15
CA LEU A 122 9.70 -4.46 13.77
C LEU A 122 10.79 -4.20 12.73
N ALA A 123 11.97 -3.72 13.12
CA ALA A 123 13.06 -3.27 12.25
C ALA A 123 12.56 -2.26 11.17
N ALA A 124 11.55 -1.45 11.51
CA ALA A 124 10.86 -0.54 10.60
C ALA A 124 10.85 0.89 11.15
N ARG A 125 10.78 1.88 10.25
CA ARG A 125 10.52 3.27 10.58
C ARG A 125 9.03 3.56 10.49
N PHE A 126 8.48 4.18 11.52
CA PHE A 126 7.11 4.68 11.49
C PHE A 126 7.05 6.02 10.77
N GLN A 127 6.09 6.16 9.87
CA GLN A 127 5.87 7.35 9.06
C GLN A 127 4.42 7.80 9.15
N VAL A 128 4.22 9.12 9.04
CA VAL A 128 2.91 9.72 8.80
C VAL A 128 2.96 10.48 7.49
N GLY A 129 1.89 10.44 6.72
CA GLY A 129 1.87 11.07 5.42
C GLY A 129 0.52 11.64 5.02
N GLY A 130 0.57 12.57 4.10
CA GLY A 130 -0.58 13.12 3.41
C GLY A 130 -0.36 13.15 1.92
N LYS A 131 -1.42 12.93 1.15
CA LYS A 131 -1.38 12.84 -0.30
C LYS A 131 -2.58 13.53 -0.92
N ILE A 132 -2.35 14.18 -2.03
CA ILE A 132 -3.38 14.70 -2.94
C ILE A 132 -3.22 14.06 -4.30
N ASN A 133 -4.34 13.67 -4.92
CA ASN A 133 -4.38 13.12 -6.27
C ASN A 133 -5.42 13.84 -7.12
N MET A 134 -5.20 13.77 -8.43
CA MET A 134 -6.19 14.08 -9.47
C MET A 134 -6.41 12.81 -10.29
N ARG A 135 -7.64 12.31 -10.30
CA ARG A 135 -8.05 11.09 -11.00
C ARG A 135 -8.74 11.48 -12.31
N ALA A 136 -8.06 11.21 -13.44
CA ALA A 136 -8.59 11.50 -14.77
C ALA A 136 -9.45 10.32 -15.22
N GLN A 137 -10.78 10.52 -15.25
CA GLN A 137 -11.74 9.49 -15.63
C GLN A 137 -11.75 9.29 -17.14
N PRO A 138 -12.17 8.10 -17.66
CA PRO A 138 -12.37 7.86 -19.09
C PRO A 138 -13.34 8.85 -19.75
N THR A 139 -14.29 9.37 -18.98
CA THR A 139 -15.26 10.38 -19.38
C THR A 139 -14.68 11.79 -19.56
N GLY A 140 -13.41 12.00 -19.24
CA GLY A 140 -12.74 13.30 -19.25
C GLY A 140 -12.97 14.15 -17.99
N VAL A 141 -13.70 13.63 -17.01
CA VAL A 141 -13.89 14.27 -15.71
C VAL A 141 -12.67 14.07 -14.83
N TRP A 142 -12.30 15.07 -14.06
CA TRP A 142 -11.22 15.01 -13.07
C TRP A 142 -11.78 14.99 -11.65
N ILE A 143 -11.42 13.97 -10.88
CA ILE A 143 -11.88 13.78 -9.50
C ILE A 143 -10.70 14.02 -8.54
N PRO A 144 -10.72 15.11 -7.75
CA PRO A 144 -9.79 15.31 -6.64
C PRO A 144 -9.94 14.24 -5.57
N GLU A 145 -8.79 13.78 -5.06
CA GLU A 145 -8.69 12.85 -3.94
C GLU A 145 -7.66 13.38 -2.93
N ALA A 146 -7.97 13.27 -1.63
CA ALA A 146 -7.04 13.51 -0.56
C ALA A 146 -6.96 12.28 0.35
N SER A 147 -5.76 11.97 0.84
CA SER A 147 -5.55 10.87 1.78
C SER A 147 -4.60 11.27 2.90
N VAL A 148 -4.84 10.72 4.09
CA VAL A 148 -3.92 10.78 5.23
C VAL A 148 -3.66 9.36 5.70
N TYR A 149 -2.43 9.06 6.10
CA TYR A 149 -2.05 7.71 6.41
C TYR A 149 -0.85 7.63 7.37
N PHE A 150 -0.68 6.47 7.99
CA PHE A 150 0.57 6.06 8.61
C PHE A 150 1.16 4.89 7.83
N ALA A 151 2.47 4.71 7.93
CA ALA A 151 3.17 3.62 7.26
C ALA A 151 4.33 3.09 8.08
N LEU A 152 4.64 1.82 7.85
CA LEU A 152 5.87 1.18 8.29
C LEU A 152 6.80 1.03 7.10
N ARG A 153 8.06 1.48 7.25
CA ARG A 153 9.08 1.41 6.21
C ARG A 153 10.27 0.59 6.66
N TRP A 154 10.53 -0.51 5.96
CA TRP A 154 11.71 -1.36 6.13
C TRP A 154 12.81 -0.89 5.19
N ARG A 155 14.00 -0.64 5.75
CA ARG A 155 15.15 -0.07 5.04
C ARG A 155 16.40 -0.95 5.10
N ARG A 156 16.39 -2.01 5.91
CA ARG A 156 17.55 -2.88 6.13
C ARG A 156 17.40 -4.17 5.33
N LEU A 157 17.57 -4.06 3.97
CA LEU A 157 17.50 -5.22 3.10
C LEU A 157 18.92 -5.70 2.77
N PRO A 158 19.15 -7.04 2.61
CA PRO A 158 20.49 -7.61 2.47
C PRO A 158 21.29 -7.07 1.28
N TRP A 159 20.62 -6.64 0.23
CA TRP A 159 21.21 -6.14 -1.03
C TRP A 159 21.35 -4.61 -1.11
N ASN A 160 21.09 -3.89 -0.05
CA ASN A 160 21.11 -2.41 -0.06
C ASN A 160 22.49 -1.81 -0.36
N HIS A 161 23.55 -2.61 -0.26
CA HIS A 161 24.90 -2.22 -0.70
C HIS A 161 25.03 -2.11 -2.23
N ILE A 162 24.16 -2.79 -3.00
CA ILE A 162 24.12 -2.75 -4.48
C ILE A 162 23.09 -1.73 -4.95
N VAL A 163 21.85 -1.84 -4.44
CA VAL A 163 20.73 -0.95 -4.74
C VAL A 163 20.02 -0.63 -3.43
N ALA A 164 20.03 0.66 -3.06
CA ALA A 164 19.32 1.10 -1.85
C ALA A 164 17.82 0.92 -2.05
N THR A 165 17.28 -0.14 -1.46
CA THR A 165 15.88 -0.54 -1.59
C THR A 165 15.16 -0.32 -0.27
N THR A 166 13.92 0.19 -0.31
CA THR A 166 13.03 0.17 0.85
C THR A 166 11.69 -0.44 0.47
N PHE A 167 11.03 -1.03 1.45
CA PHE A 167 9.67 -1.51 1.33
C PHE A 167 8.80 -0.83 2.37
N SER A 168 7.57 -0.44 2.00
CA SER A 168 6.64 0.20 2.94
C SER A 168 5.25 -0.38 2.78
N MET A 169 4.52 -0.45 3.90
CA MET A 169 3.08 -0.70 3.93
C MET A 169 2.43 0.38 4.78
N GLY A 170 1.29 0.88 4.34
CA GLY A 170 0.58 1.95 5.02
C GLY A 170 -0.92 1.77 4.99
N GLU A 171 -1.56 2.40 5.97
CA GLU A 171 -3.00 2.35 6.23
C GLU A 171 -3.49 3.76 6.55
N GLY A 172 -4.73 4.09 6.16
CA GLY A 172 -5.27 5.40 6.43
C GLY A 172 -6.67 5.62 5.87
N LEU A 173 -6.98 6.87 5.58
CA LEU A 173 -8.26 7.30 5.05
C LEU A 173 -8.05 8.04 3.73
N SER A 174 -8.96 7.83 2.79
CA SER A 174 -9.01 8.53 1.52
C SER A 174 -10.42 9.08 1.28
N ILE A 175 -10.49 10.36 0.92
CA ILE A 175 -11.71 11.04 0.52
C ILE A 175 -11.59 11.54 -0.92
N VAL A 176 -12.65 11.35 -1.69
CA VAL A 176 -12.78 11.85 -3.07
C VAL A 176 -13.90 12.89 -3.15
N SER A 177 -13.79 13.83 -4.09
CA SER A 177 -14.85 14.81 -4.34
C SER A 177 -16.09 14.17 -4.96
N ASP A 178 -15.90 13.14 -5.79
CA ASP A 178 -16.94 12.29 -6.36
C ASP A 178 -16.44 10.85 -6.48
N VAL A 179 -17.35 9.89 -6.61
CA VAL A 179 -17.00 8.47 -6.72
C VAL A 179 -16.40 8.19 -8.08
N PRO A 180 -15.19 7.58 -8.16
CA PRO A 180 -14.58 7.20 -9.43
C PRO A 180 -15.38 6.13 -10.17
N ASP A 181 -15.41 6.22 -11.51
CA ASP A 181 -16.14 5.27 -12.38
C ASP A 181 -15.69 3.82 -12.12
N VAL A 182 -14.39 3.58 -11.91
CA VAL A 182 -13.85 2.24 -11.61
C VAL A 182 -14.40 1.66 -10.33
N GLU A 183 -14.67 2.48 -9.29
CA GLU A 183 -15.25 2.01 -8.03
C GLU A 183 -16.73 1.63 -8.20
N ILE A 184 -17.47 2.37 -9.03
CA ILE A 184 -18.87 2.04 -9.37
C ILE A 184 -18.93 0.72 -10.14
N LEU A 185 -18.04 0.53 -11.11
CA LEU A 185 -18.02 -0.64 -11.99
C LEU A 185 -17.52 -1.92 -11.31
N THR A 186 -16.68 -1.79 -10.27
CA THR A 186 -16.12 -2.94 -9.55
C THR A 186 -16.89 -3.30 -8.27
N THR A 187 -17.89 -2.52 -7.91
CA THR A 187 -18.73 -2.79 -6.73
C THR A 187 -19.75 -3.89 -7.05
N GLU A 188 -19.59 -5.06 -6.42
CA GLU A 188 -20.48 -6.21 -6.63
C GLU A 188 -21.69 -6.18 -5.67
N VAL A 189 -21.50 -5.75 -4.43
CA VAL A 189 -22.52 -5.75 -3.37
C VAL A 189 -22.43 -4.47 -2.53
N GLY A 190 -23.57 -3.89 -2.22
CA GLY A 190 -23.67 -2.64 -1.46
C GLY A 190 -23.44 -1.42 -2.35
N GLY A 191 -22.99 -0.34 -1.75
CA GLY A 191 -22.64 0.90 -2.43
C GLY A 191 -21.15 1.15 -2.39
N THR A 192 -20.75 2.28 -2.93
CA THR A 192 -19.43 2.86 -2.70
C THR A 192 -19.56 4.19 -1.99
N SER A 193 -18.49 4.71 -1.43
CA SER A 193 -18.49 5.93 -0.63
C SER A 193 -17.35 6.86 -1.02
N ARG A 194 -17.59 8.16 -0.85
CA ARG A 194 -16.51 9.15 -1.03
C ARG A 194 -15.39 8.97 -0.02
N LEU A 195 -15.70 8.58 1.22
CA LEU A 195 -14.73 8.27 2.26
C LEU A 195 -14.54 6.75 2.34
N LEU A 196 -13.35 6.29 2.04
CA LEU A 196 -12.96 4.88 2.10
C LEU A 196 -11.64 4.72 2.87
N ASN A 197 -11.39 3.49 3.26
CA ASN A 197 -10.09 3.08 3.73
C ASN A 197 -9.04 3.26 2.64
N TYR A 198 -7.88 3.76 3.01
CA TYR A 198 -6.69 3.84 2.16
C TYR A 198 -5.66 2.83 2.63
N TRP A 199 -5.23 1.97 1.72
CA TRP A 199 -4.10 1.08 1.96
C TRP A 199 -3.06 1.24 0.86
N MET A 200 -1.78 1.12 1.22
CA MET A 200 -0.71 1.20 0.23
C MET A 200 0.39 0.19 0.49
N MET A 201 0.98 -0.28 -0.60
CA MET A 201 2.25 -0.99 -0.62
C MET A 201 3.21 -0.26 -1.55
N GLU A 202 4.45 -0.07 -1.10
CA GLU A 202 5.44 0.71 -1.82
C GLU A 202 6.81 0.06 -1.77
N MET A 203 7.50 0.05 -2.90
CA MET A 203 8.91 -0.27 -3.00
C MET A 203 9.66 0.92 -3.61
N THR A 204 10.82 1.25 -3.03
CA THR A 204 11.67 2.29 -3.58
C THR A 204 13.04 1.74 -3.94
N LEU A 205 13.63 2.32 -4.97
CA LEU A 205 14.97 2.01 -5.45
C LEU A 205 15.78 3.29 -5.60
N ALA A 206 17.02 3.28 -5.13
CA ALA A 206 17.97 4.37 -5.35
C ALA A 206 19.37 3.82 -5.54
N VAL A 207 20.23 4.59 -6.22
CA VAL A 207 21.66 4.28 -6.20
C VAL A 207 22.22 4.63 -4.82
N PRO A 208 23.11 3.80 -4.25
CA PRO A 208 23.63 4.02 -2.90
C PRO A 208 24.35 5.38 -2.69
N SER A 209 24.91 5.95 -3.78
CA SER A 209 25.54 7.28 -3.76
C SER A 209 24.54 8.45 -3.78
N LEU A 210 23.26 8.18 -4.07
CA LEU A 210 22.18 9.19 -4.18
C LEU A 210 20.91 8.73 -3.48
N PRO A 211 20.96 8.37 -2.18
CA PRO A 211 19.86 7.69 -1.49
C PRO A 211 18.64 8.59 -1.25
N TYR A 212 18.81 9.90 -1.29
CA TYR A 212 17.75 10.88 -1.11
C TYR A 212 16.84 11.03 -2.33
N LEU A 213 17.25 10.54 -3.52
CA LEU A 213 16.42 10.50 -4.72
C LEU A 213 16.05 9.04 -5.04
N GLN A 214 14.77 8.72 -4.97
CA GLN A 214 14.29 7.35 -5.11
C GLN A 214 13.27 7.23 -6.23
N LEU A 215 13.41 6.20 -7.05
CA LEU A 215 12.34 5.71 -7.90
C LEU A 215 11.36 4.90 -7.03
N VAL A 216 10.08 5.13 -7.21
CA VAL A 216 9.01 4.53 -6.39
C VAL A 216 8.07 3.72 -7.26
N GLY A 217 7.80 2.47 -6.87
CA GLY A 217 6.66 1.69 -7.33
C GLY A 217 5.64 1.60 -6.20
N ARG A 218 4.37 1.96 -6.46
CA ARG A 218 3.31 1.98 -5.43
C ARG A 218 2.05 1.30 -5.93
N ILE A 219 1.45 0.48 -5.06
CA ILE A 219 0.05 0.09 -5.14
C ILE A 219 -0.72 0.99 -4.17
N HIS A 220 -1.72 1.66 -4.69
CA HIS A 220 -2.69 2.47 -3.95
C HIS A 220 -4.03 1.75 -4.02
N HIS A 221 -4.58 1.41 -2.88
CA HIS A 221 -5.83 0.71 -2.75
C HIS A 221 -6.81 1.52 -1.90
N ARG A 222 -8.03 1.67 -2.40
CA ARG A 222 -9.16 2.19 -1.64
C ARG A 222 -10.16 1.06 -1.46
N SER A 223 -10.76 0.92 -0.28
CA SER A 223 -11.77 -0.11 -0.02
C SER A 223 -12.74 0.29 1.10
N GLY A 224 -13.90 -0.33 1.10
CA GLY A 224 -14.89 -0.21 2.17
C GLY A 224 -14.51 -0.89 3.48
N ALA A 225 -13.34 -1.54 3.56
CA ALA A 225 -12.82 -2.23 4.74
C ALA A 225 -13.87 -3.14 5.39
N PHE A 226 -14.45 -4.06 4.60
CA PHE A 226 -15.46 -5.03 5.04
C PHE A 226 -16.73 -4.39 5.65
N GLY A 227 -17.14 -3.22 5.15
CA GLY A 227 -18.32 -2.50 5.61
C GLY A 227 -18.09 -1.55 6.78
N LEU A 228 -16.82 -1.29 7.15
CA LEU A 228 -16.49 -0.29 8.18
C LEU A 228 -16.91 1.14 7.74
N PHE A 229 -17.01 1.37 6.43
CA PHE A 229 -17.42 2.63 5.81
C PHE A 229 -18.84 2.54 5.22
N GLY A 230 -19.82 2.14 6.04
CA GLY A 230 -21.22 2.03 5.65
C GLY A 230 -21.50 0.85 4.74
N ASP A 231 -22.33 1.06 3.69
CA ASP A 231 -22.74 0.01 2.76
C ASP A 231 -21.64 -0.42 1.76
N ALA A 232 -20.46 0.19 1.83
CA ALA A 232 -19.33 -0.05 0.93
C ALA A 232 -18.57 -1.35 1.29
N GLN A 233 -19.25 -2.50 1.29
CA GLN A 233 -18.65 -3.77 1.75
C GLN A 233 -17.58 -4.31 0.80
N GLU A 234 -17.85 -4.33 -0.51
CA GLU A 234 -16.97 -4.89 -1.55
C GLU A 234 -16.61 -3.87 -2.63
N SER A 235 -16.62 -2.59 -2.26
CA SER A 235 -16.25 -1.50 -3.15
C SER A 235 -14.80 -1.09 -2.99
N GLY A 236 -14.24 -0.53 -4.04
CA GLY A 236 -12.91 0.07 -3.99
C GLY A 236 -12.22 0.07 -5.33
N SER A 237 -11.02 0.66 -5.34
CA SER A 237 -10.19 0.73 -6.53
C SER A 237 -8.74 0.40 -6.22
N ASN A 238 -8.06 -0.13 -7.24
CA ASN A 238 -6.65 -0.44 -7.18
C ASN A 238 -5.91 0.36 -8.25
N THR A 239 -4.92 1.13 -7.85
CA THR A 239 -4.05 1.90 -8.75
C THR A 239 -2.61 1.43 -8.55
N VAL A 240 -1.95 1.06 -9.63
CA VAL A 240 -0.50 0.80 -9.64
C VAL A 240 0.17 1.95 -10.34
N GLY A 241 1.29 2.42 -9.81
CA GLY A 241 1.96 3.54 -10.42
C GLY A 241 3.42 3.68 -10.03
N LEU A 242 4.03 4.63 -10.70
CA LEU A 242 5.42 4.99 -10.54
C LEU A 242 5.54 6.43 -10.05
N GLY A 243 6.59 6.69 -9.28
CA GLY A 243 6.86 8.02 -8.76
C GLY A 243 8.35 8.26 -8.55
N VAL A 244 8.66 9.51 -8.24
CA VAL A 244 9.98 9.94 -7.82
C VAL A 244 9.83 10.62 -6.47
N ARG A 245 10.61 10.16 -5.49
CA ARG A 245 10.65 10.70 -4.13
C ARG A 245 11.96 11.39 -3.86
N TRP A 246 11.86 12.53 -3.22
CA TRP A 246 12.99 13.30 -2.71
C TRP A 246 12.90 13.38 -1.18
N HIS A 247 14.01 13.03 -0.51
CA HIS A 247 14.18 13.18 0.95
C HIS A 247 14.92 14.48 1.28
N MET A 248 14.46 15.17 2.33
CA MET A 248 15.02 16.46 2.77
C MET A 248 14.97 16.57 4.32
#